data_74df0a778f69cc5e7233c4fb0a77795d
#
_entry.id   74df0a778f69cc5e7233c4fb0a77795d
#
_cell.length_a   1.000
_cell.length_b   1.000
_cell.length_c   1.000
_cell.angle_alpha   90.00
_cell.angle_beta   90.00
_cell.angle_gamma   90.00
#
_symmetry.space_group_name_H-M   'P 1'
#
loop_
_entity.id
_entity.type
_entity.pdbx_description
1 polymer ?
#
loop_
_entity_poly.entity_id
_entity_poly.type
_entity_poly.pdbx_seq_one_letter_code
_entity_poly.pdbx_strand_id
1 'polypeptide(L)'
;LEHIDGINSVVGTNSITGVTIPATFLPDKLRDNFVKNGYEMLMVNSEYQTASDKVNKQITQMRDVIAKHDKDGYLTGEAVLTDDLTDISDQDFKMVNIASLIAVFIIIAISFKSFGIPVVLIAAIELAIQINMAIPFYFNQTIPFITSIVIGVIQLGSTIDYSILILSL
;
A
#
# COMPACT_ATOMS: atom_id res chain seq x y z
N LEU A 1 -2.28 -13.38 -19.75
CA LEU A 1 -2.05 -13.37 -18.29
C LEU A 1 -1.20 -14.58 -17.85
N GLU A 2 -1.43 -15.78 -18.36
CA GLU A 2 -0.69 -17.01 -17.98
C GLU A 2 0.84 -16.95 -18.20
N HIS A 3 1.33 -16.02 -19.00
CA HIS A 3 2.77 -15.87 -19.29
C HIS A 3 3.47 -14.89 -18.32
N ILE A 4 2.76 -14.36 -17.35
CA ILE A 4 3.33 -13.48 -16.31
C ILE A 4 3.95 -14.37 -15.22
N ASP A 5 5.18 -14.05 -14.84
CA ASP A 5 5.93 -14.80 -13.83
C ASP A 5 5.17 -14.90 -12.50
N GLY A 6 5.11 -16.10 -11.92
CA GLY A 6 4.42 -16.37 -10.66
C GLY A 6 2.89 -16.51 -10.75
N ILE A 7 2.30 -16.56 -11.95
CA ILE A 7 0.90 -16.94 -12.10
C ILE A 7 0.81 -18.48 -12.20
N ASN A 8 0.14 -19.06 -11.22
CA ASN A 8 -0.08 -20.52 -11.17
C ASN A 8 -1.19 -20.97 -12.12
N SER A 9 -2.26 -20.21 -12.19
CA SER A 9 -3.41 -20.53 -13.02
C SER A 9 -4.29 -19.33 -13.28
N VAL A 10 -4.90 -19.31 -14.44
CA VAL A 10 -5.97 -18.39 -14.81
C VAL A 10 -7.21 -19.22 -15.10
N VAL A 11 -8.26 -19.03 -14.30
CA VAL A 11 -9.51 -19.76 -14.42
C VAL A 11 -10.59 -18.82 -14.92
N GLY A 12 -11.13 -19.13 -16.08
CA GLY A 12 -12.26 -18.43 -16.71
C GLY A 12 -13.19 -19.43 -17.35
N THR A 13 -14.17 -18.97 -18.09
CA THR A 13 -15.14 -19.85 -18.79
C THR A 13 -14.45 -20.84 -19.72
N ASN A 14 -13.37 -20.42 -20.39
CA ASN A 14 -12.61 -21.27 -21.32
C ASN A 14 -11.77 -22.34 -20.60
N SER A 15 -11.29 -22.08 -19.41
CA SER A 15 -10.48 -23.04 -18.63
C SER A 15 -11.31 -24.19 -18.08
N ILE A 16 -12.58 -23.96 -17.78
CA ILE A 16 -13.50 -24.97 -17.23
C ILE A 16 -13.92 -25.96 -18.30
N THR A 17 -14.04 -25.50 -19.54
CA THR A 17 -14.55 -26.31 -20.64
C THR A 17 -13.46 -26.95 -21.51
N GLY A 18 -12.20 -26.50 -21.35
CA GLY A 18 -11.07 -26.97 -22.18
C GLY A 18 -11.16 -26.60 -23.67
N VAL A 19 -12.20 -25.91 -24.07
CA VAL A 19 -12.44 -25.45 -25.46
C VAL A 19 -13.08 -24.05 -25.37
N THR A 20 -12.78 -23.20 -26.34
CA THR A 20 -13.44 -21.90 -26.48
C THR A 20 -14.91 -22.09 -26.88
N ILE A 21 -15.77 -22.25 -25.89
CA ILE A 21 -17.22 -22.37 -26.08
C ILE A 21 -17.86 -21.01 -25.80
N PRO A 22 -18.71 -20.49 -26.69
CA PRO A 22 -19.47 -19.29 -26.40
C PRO A 22 -20.26 -19.45 -25.09
N ALA A 23 -20.26 -18.41 -24.27
CA ALA A 23 -20.92 -18.40 -22.94
C ALA A 23 -22.39 -18.85 -22.96
N THR A 24 -23.04 -18.77 -24.13
CA THR A 24 -24.42 -19.23 -24.36
C THR A 24 -24.61 -20.75 -24.23
N PHE A 25 -23.54 -21.53 -24.33
CA PHE A 25 -23.59 -23.01 -24.22
C PHE A 25 -23.22 -23.52 -22.81
N LEU A 26 -22.83 -22.63 -21.90
CA LEU A 26 -22.54 -22.99 -20.52
C LEU A 26 -23.85 -23.24 -19.74
N PRO A 27 -23.86 -24.22 -18.82
CA PRO A 27 -24.96 -24.38 -17.87
C PRO A 27 -25.21 -23.07 -17.11
N ASP A 28 -26.48 -22.70 -16.91
CA ASP A 28 -26.87 -21.42 -16.32
C ASP A 28 -26.15 -21.11 -15.01
N LYS A 29 -25.96 -22.11 -14.15
CA LYS A 29 -25.26 -21.95 -12.86
C LYS A 29 -23.79 -21.55 -13.01
N LEU A 30 -23.09 -22.03 -14.05
CA LEU A 30 -21.70 -21.67 -14.32
C LEU A 30 -21.65 -20.31 -15.01
N ARG A 31 -22.50 -20.07 -15.97
CA ARG A 31 -22.58 -18.80 -16.68
C ARG A 31 -22.85 -17.64 -15.73
N ASP A 32 -23.84 -17.78 -14.82
CA ASP A 32 -24.24 -16.73 -13.90
C ASP A 32 -23.15 -16.37 -12.86
N ASN A 33 -22.21 -17.29 -12.61
CA ASN A 33 -21.05 -17.03 -11.72
C ASN A 33 -19.89 -16.33 -12.42
N PHE A 34 -19.68 -16.58 -13.71
CA PHE A 34 -18.52 -16.03 -14.43
C PHE A 34 -18.88 -14.93 -15.42
N VAL A 35 -20.12 -14.88 -15.91
CA VAL A 35 -20.55 -13.89 -16.90
C VAL A 35 -21.78 -13.16 -16.38
N LYS A 36 -21.67 -11.85 -16.14
CA LYS A 36 -22.78 -11.01 -15.69
C LYS A 36 -22.67 -9.62 -16.27
N ASN A 37 -23.80 -9.08 -16.76
CA ASN A 37 -23.88 -7.70 -17.29
C ASN A 37 -22.87 -7.39 -18.41
N GLY A 38 -22.49 -8.37 -19.22
CA GLY A 38 -21.52 -8.19 -20.28
C GLY A 38 -20.05 -8.30 -19.84
N TYR A 39 -19.77 -8.53 -18.57
CA TYR A 39 -18.44 -8.78 -18.03
C TYR A 39 -18.20 -10.28 -17.82
N GLU A 40 -16.99 -10.70 -18.12
CA GLU A 40 -16.49 -12.05 -17.82
C GLU A 40 -15.48 -11.98 -16.68
N MET A 41 -15.67 -12.81 -15.64
CA MET A 41 -14.76 -12.91 -14.53
C MET A 41 -13.67 -13.94 -14.82
N LEU A 42 -12.43 -13.49 -14.73
CA LEU A 42 -11.24 -14.35 -14.76
C LEU A 42 -10.63 -14.37 -13.34
N MET A 43 -10.47 -15.57 -12.79
CA MET A 43 -9.79 -15.76 -11.51
C MET A 43 -8.33 -16.06 -11.77
N VAL A 44 -7.45 -15.20 -11.27
CA VAL A 44 -6.00 -15.34 -11.37
C VAL A 44 -5.44 -15.78 -10.03
N ASN A 45 -4.74 -16.90 -10.01
CA ASN A 45 -4.09 -17.41 -8.80
C ASN A 45 -2.58 -17.20 -8.90
N SER A 46 -2.04 -16.44 -7.93
CA SER A 46 -0.61 -16.14 -7.81
C SER A 46 0.05 -17.05 -6.78
N GLU A 47 1.30 -17.44 -6.99
CA GLU A 47 2.13 -18.15 -6.01
C GLU A 47 2.76 -17.17 -4.99
N TYR A 48 2.73 -15.86 -5.27
CA TYR A 48 3.36 -14.88 -4.42
C TYR A 48 2.42 -14.47 -3.27
N GLN A 49 3.02 -14.19 -2.13
CA GLN A 49 2.29 -13.71 -0.96
C GLN A 49 1.79 -12.29 -1.19
N THR A 50 0.58 -12.02 -0.73
CA THR A 50 -0.01 -10.67 -0.67
C THR A 50 0.95 -9.69 0.02
N ALA A 51 1.01 -8.45 -0.48
CA ALA A 51 1.89 -7.40 0.03
C ALA A 51 3.40 -7.66 -0.13
N SER A 52 3.81 -8.47 -1.12
CA SER A 52 5.22 -8.62 -1.49
C SER A 52 5.56 -7.79 -2.72
N ASP A 53 6.83 -7.34 -2.83
CA ASP A 53 7.31 -6.61 -4.02
C ASP A 53 7.08 -7.39 -5.32
N LYS A 54 7.10 -8.74 -5.24
CA LYS A 54 6.88 -9.60 -6.39
C LYS A 54 5.42 -9.55 -6.86
N VAL A 55 4.46 -9.60 -5.93
CA VAL A 55 3.03 -9.53 -6.30
C VAL A 55 2.66 -8.14 -6.79
N ASN A 56 3.24 -7.07 -6.23
CA ASN A 56 3.00 -5.70 -6.68
C ASN A 56 3.49 -5.49 -8.13
N LYS A 57 4.68 -6.01 -8.44
CA LYS A 57 5.19 -6.02 -9.82
C LYS A 57 4.32 -6.84 -10.77
N GLN A 58 3.82 -8.00 -10.33
CA GLN A 58 2.90 -8.83 -11.08
C GLN A 58 1.57 -8.12 -11.34
N ILE A 59 1.01 -7.41 -10.34
CA ILE A 59 -0.21 -6.59 -10.47
C ILE A 59 -0.03 -5.52 -11.55
N THR A 60 1.11 -4.82 -11.54
CA THR A 60 1.44 -3.81 -12.55
C THR A 60 1.46 -4.43 -13.95
N GLN A 61 2.11 -5.57 -14.13
CA GLN A 61 2.14 -6.28 -15.41
C GLN A 61 0.74 -6.76 -15.85
N MET A 62 -0.08 -7.23 -14.92
CA MET A 62 -1.46 -7.62 -15.22
C MET A 62 -2.30 -6.42 -15.67
N ARG A 63 -2.18 -5.27 -15.01
CA ARG A 63 -2.84 -4.02 -15.41
C ARG A 63 -2.44 -3.59 -16.82
N ASP A 64 -1.15 -3.66 -17.16
CA ASP A 64 -0.64 -3.34 -18.49
C ASP A 64 -1.21 -4.26 -19.57
N VAL A 65 -1.31 -5.55 -19.29
CA VAL A 65 -1.88 -6.54 -20.22
C VAL A 65 -3.38 -6.30 -20.41
N ILE A 66 -4.11 -6.06 -19.32
CA ILE A 66 -5.55 -5.78 -19.39
C ILE A 66 -5.79 -4.50 -20.20
N ALA A 67 -5.10 -3.41 -19.91
CA ALA A 67 -5.28 -2.13 -20.60
C ALA A 67 -5.00 -2.21 -22.11
N LYS A 68 -4.14 -3.15 -22.55
CA LYS A 68 -3.85 -3.38 -23.98
C LYS A 68 -4.95 -4.15 -24.71
N HIS A 69 -5.66 -5.02 -23.99
CA HIS A 69 -6.63 -5.93 -24.60
C HIS A 69 -8.08 -5.51 -24.36
N ASP A 70 -8.35 -4.92 -23.20
CA ASP A 70 -9.68 -4.46 -22.81
C ASP A 70 -9.57 -3.16 -22.00
N LYS A 71 -10.09 -2.07 -22.54
CA LYS A 71 -10.06 -0.75 -21.88
C LYS A 71 -11.02 -0.65 -20.71
N ASP A 72 -12.05 -1.47 -20.70
CA ASP A 72 -13.07 -1.53 -19.66
C ASP A 72 -12.83 -2.67 -18.66
N GLY A 73 -11.71 -3.38 -18.83
CA GLY A 73 -11.31 -4.47 -17.95
C GLY A 73 -10.80 -3.96 -16.60
N TYR A 74 -11.26 -4.59 -15.51
CA TYR A 74 -10.86 -4.24 -14.14
C TYR A 74 -10.11 -5.40 -13.49
N LEU A 75 -9.01 -5.06 -12.82
CA LEU A 75 -8.30 -5.97 -11.94
C LEU A 75 -8.72 -5.69 -10.49
N THR A 76 -9.17 -6.73 -9.78
CA THR A 76 -9.61 -6.63 -8.39
C THR A 76 -9.18 -7.86 -7.60
N GLY A 77 -9.18 -7.79 -6.30
CA GLY A 77 -8.80 -8.87 -5.41
C GLY A 77 -8.02 -8.37 -4.21
N GLU A 78 -7.77 -9.24 -3.24
CA GLU A 78 -7.09 -8.89 -2.00
C GLU A 78 -5.69 -8.30 -2.24
N ALA A 79 -4.89 -8.91 -3.11
CA ALA A 79 -3.55 -8.42 -3.41
C ALA A 79 -3.58 -7.04 -4.09
N VAL A 80 -4.51 -6.83 -5.03
CA VAL A 80 -4.68 -5.54 -5.72
C VAL A 80 -5.13 -4.46 -4.77
N LEU A 81 -6.11 -4.77 -3.90
CA LEU A 81 -6.58 -3.83 -2.88
C LEU A 81 -5.48 -3.44 -1.91
N THR A 82 -4.65 -4.41 -1.50
CA THR A 82 -3.52 -4.15 -0.60
C THR A 82 -2.46 -3.28 -1.26
N ASP A 83 -2.16 -3.50 -2.55
CA ASP A 83 -1.25 -2.69 -3.36
C ASP A 83 -1.75 -1.24 -3.44
N ASP A 84 -3.01 -1.04 -3.84
CA ASP A 84 -3.64 0.28 -3.93
C ASP A 84 -3.68 1.01 -2.58
N LEU A 85 -4.04 0.29 -1.51
CA LEU A 85 -4.06 0.87 -0.16
C LEU A 85 -2.66 1.28 0.32
N THR A 86 -1.64 0.50 0.00
CA THR A 86 -0.26 0.81 0.36
C THR A 86 0.21 2.06 -0.37
N ASP A 87 -0.02 2.14 -1.67
CA ASP A 87 0.40 3.29 -2.49
C ASP A 87 -0.30 4.60 -2.06
N ILE A 88 -1.62 4.56 -1.87
CA ILE A 88 -2.39 5.72 -1.42
C ILE A 88 -1.95 6.14 -0.01
N SER A 89 -1.81 5.17 0.88
CA SER A 89 -1.39 5.43 2.26
C SER A 89 -0.02 6.08 2.32
N ASP A 90 0.96 5.58 1.57
CA ASP A 90 2.32 6.14 1.55
C ASP A 90 2.33 7.60 1.11
N GLN A 91 1.52 7.97 0.13
CA GLN A 91 1.42 9.35 -0.33
C GLN A 91 0.74 10.25 0.72
N ASP A 92 -0.38 9.81 1.26
CA ASP A 92 -1.13 10.54 2.28
C ASP A 92 -0.30 10.74 3.55
N PHE A 93 0.44 9.71 3.96
CA PHE A 93 1.31 9.82 5.14
C PHE A 93 2.48 10.76 4.96
N LYS A 94 3.13 10.77 3.81
CA LYS A 94 4.18 11.75 3.51
C LYS A 94 3.64 13.16 3.61
N MET A 95 2.45 13.40 3.07
CA MET A 95 1.81 14.71 3.11
C MET A 95 1.44 15.12 4.55
N VAL A 96 0.81 14.23 5.30
CA VAL A 96 0.44 14.48 6.71
C VAL A 96 1.67 14.68 7.58
N ASN A 97 2.73 13.87 7.39
CA ASN A 97 3.98 14.00 8.15
C ASN A 97 4.64 15.36 7.89
N ILE A 98 4.77 15.77 6.63
CA ILE A 98 5.34 17.08 6.28
C ILE A 98 4.49 18.22 6.86
N ALA A 99 3.18 18.15 6.74
CA ALA A 99 2.28 19.16 7.30
C ALA A 99 2.40 19.25 8.83
N SER A 100 2.50 18.10 9.50
CA SER A 100 2.69 18.02 10.94
C SER A 100 4.04 18.61 11.38
N LEU A 101 5.13 18.30 10.67
CA LEU A 101 6.45 18.85 10.95
C LEU A 101 6.49 20.37 10.79
N ILE A 102 5.85 20.90 9.75
CA ILE A 102 5.73 22.35 9.53
C ILE A 102 4.93 23.00 10.65
N ALA A 103 3.79 22.44 11.01
CA ALA A 103 2.96 22.96 12.08
C ALA A 103 3.71 23.01 13.42
N VAL A 104 4.38 21.93 13.77
CA VAL A 104 5.20 21.83 14.98
C VAL A 104 6.35 22.83 14.96
N PHE A 105 7.05 22.94 13.82
CA PHE A 105 8.12 23.91 13.66
C PHE A 105 7.64 25.33 13.95
N ILE A 106 6.50 25.72 13.39
CA ILE A 106 5.91 27.04 13.59
C ILE A 106 5.55 27.28 15.08
N ILE A 107 4.90 26.29 15.70
CA ILE A 107 4.49 26.41 17.12
C ILE A 107 5.71 26.58 18.02
N ILE A 108 6.76 25.77 17.84
CA ILE A 108 7.97 25.86 18.66
C ILE A 108 8.73 27.16 18.38
N ALA A 109 8.84 27.59 17.12
CA ALA A 109 9.52 28.83 16.74
C ALA A 109 8.85 30.06 17.39
N ILE A 110 7.52 30.09 17.43
CA ILE A 110 6.75 31.15 18.07
C ILE A 110 6.94 31.10 19.59
N SER A 111 6.85 29.91 20.19
CA SER A 111 6.94 29.72 21.64
C SER A 111 8.31 30.15 22.19
N PHE A 112 9.38 29.78 21.53
CA PHE A 112 10.74 30.06 21.97
C PHE A 112 11.36 31.32 21.34
N LYS A 113 10.66 31.97 20.41
CA LYS A 113 11.15 33.14 19.66
C LYS A 113 12.54 32.89 19.03
N SER A 114 12.80 31.68 18.62
CA SER A 114 14.07 31.19 18.04
C SER A 114 13.82 30.20 16.94
N PHE A 115 14.56 30.32 15.83
CA PHE A 115 14.50 29.35 14.73
C PHE A 115 15.46 28.16 14.92
N GLY A 116 16.50 28.31 15.73
CA GLY A 116 17.49 27.26 15.95
C GLY A 116 16.96 26.10 16.79
N ILE A 117 16.18 26.40 17.82
CA ILE A 117 15.62 25.41 18.74
C ILE A 117 14.72 24.40 18.01
N PRO A 118 13.71 24.82 17.19
CA PRO A 118 12.89 23.88 16.45
C PRO A 118 13.68 22.97 15.52
N VAL A 119 14.69 23.50 14.83
CA VAL A 119 15.51 22.72 13.90
C VAL A 119 16.23 21.58 14.63
N VAL A 120 16.92 21.86 15.73
CA VAL A 120 17.66 20.87 16.50
C VAL A 120 16.70 19.82 17.09
N LEU A 121 15.57 20.27 17.62
CA LEU A 121 14.58 19.42 18.25
C LEU A 121 13.95 18.45 17.25
N ILE A 122 13.45 18.96 16.13
CA ILE A 122 12.85 18.16 15.09
C ILE A 122 13.87 17.18 14.49
N ALA A 123 15.11 17.63 14.24
CA ALA A 123 16.15 16.76 13.75
C ALA A 123 16.47 15.60 14.71
N ALA A 124 16.48 15.85 16.02
CA ALA A 124 16.69 14.82 17.03
C ALA A 124 15.53 13.81 17.08
N ILE A 125 14.29 14.29 16.96
CA ILE A 125 13.10 13.44 16.96
C ILE A 125 13.05 12.58 15.69
N GLU A 126 13.27 13.18 14.52
CA GLU A 126 13.31 12.46 13.25
C GLU A 126 14.41 11.39 13.24
N LEU A 127 15.60 11.72 13.77
CA LEU A 127 16.67 10.74 13.90
C LEU A 127 16.26 9.57 14.79
N ALA A 128 15.60 9.84 15.93
CA ALA A 128 15.10 8.78 16.82
C ALA A 128 14.04 7.90 16.15
N ILE A 129 13.14 8.49 15.36
CA ILE A 129 12.14 7.76 14.56
C ILE A 129 12.85 6.85 13.55
N GLN A 130 13.82 7.36 12.79
CA GLN A 130 14.57 6.59 11.79
C GLN A 130 15.32 5.41 12.43
N ILE A 131 15.97 5.62 13.57
CA ILE A 131 16.66 4.55 14.30
C ILE A 131 15.66 3.49 14.75
N ASN A 132 14.52 3.88 15.30
CA ASN A 132 13.47 2.96 15.75
C ASN A 132 12.91 2.12 14.58
N MET A 133 12.69 2.74 13.42
CA MET A 133 12.24 2.08 12.21
C MET A 133 13.28 1.15 11.58
N ALA A 134 14.58 1.39 11.83
CA ALA A 134 15.65 0.55 11.32
C ALA A 134 15.82 -0.77 12.13
N ILE A 135 15.39 -0.79 13.38
CA ILE A 135 15.54 -1.97 14.27
C ILE A 135 14.95 -3.25 13.68
N PRO A 136 13.68 -3.29 13.21
CA PRO A 136 13.10 -4.51 12.65
C PRO A 136 13.84 -5.02 11.41
N PHE A 137 14.41 -4.12 10.60
CA PHE A 137 15.23 -4.50 9.44
C PHE A 137 16.46 -5.34 9.87
N TYR A 138 17.14 -4.96 10.94
CA TYR A 138 18.28 -5.72 11.46
C TYR A 138 17.89 -7.09 12.02
N PHE A 139 16.65 -7.22 12.53
CA PHE A 139 16.13 -8.48 13.04
C PHE A 139 15.39 -9.32 12.00
N ASN A 140 15.41 -8.95 10.72
CA ASN A 140 14.67 -9.64 9.64
C ASN A 140 13.18 -9.83 9.96
N GLN A 141 12.58 -8.85 10.65
CA GLN A 141 11.16 -8.87 10.96
C GLN A 141 10.38 -7.99 9.98
N THR A 142 9.34 -8.56 9.39
CA THR A 142 8.40 -7.79 8.57
C THR A 142 7.41 -7.07 9.48
N ILE A 143 7.32 -5.76 9.30
CA ILE A 143 6.36 -4.92 10.03
C ILE A 143 5.18 -4.63 9.10
N PRO A 144 3.93 -4.71 9.58
CA PRO A 144 2.79 -4.20 8.82
C PRO A 144 2.99 -2.71 8.51
N PHE A 145 2.62 -2.27 7.32
CA PHE A 145 2.79 -0.88 6.88
C PHE A 145 2.16 0.15 7.84
N ILE A 146 1.04 -0.21 8.47
CA ILE A 146 0.35 0.62 9.47
C ILE A 146 1.25 0.93 10.69
N THR A 147 2.14 0.03 11.06
CA THR A 147 3.01 0.17 12.23
C THR A 147 3.95 1.36 12.09
N SER A 148 4.51 1.58 10.90
CA SER A 148 5.40 2.71 10.60
C SER A 148 4.71 4.04 10.86
N ILE A 149 3.45 4.13 10.48
CA ILE A 149 2.60 5.29 10.61
C ILE A 149 2.32 5.60 12.07
N VAL A 150 1.84 4.57 12.78
CA VAL A 150 1.48 4.68 14.20
C VAL A 150 2.70 5.09 15.03
N ILE A 151 3.87 4.49 14.79
CA ILE A 151 5.12 4.85 15.48
C ILE A 151 5.49 6.30 15.17
N GLY A 152 5.47 6.72 13.90
CA GLY A 152 5.83 8.08 13.51
C GLY A 152 4.93 9.13 14.17
N VAL A 153 3.61 8.96 14.11
CA VAL A 153 2.65 9.91 14.68
C VAL A 153 2.71 9.97 16.20
N ILE A 154 2.77 8.81 16.88
CA ILE A 154 2.83 8.78 18.36
C ILE A 154 4.16 9.36 18.84
N GLN A 155 5.26 8.99 18.23
CA GLN A 155 6.58 9.44 18.64
C GLN A 155 6.76 10.95 18.39
N LEU A 156 6.28 11.45 17.25
CA LEU A 156 6.29 12.88 16.98
C LEU A 156 5.46 13.64 18.01
N GLY A 157 4.21 13.25 18.26
CA GLY A 157 3.31 13.93 19.19
C GLY A 157 3.83 13.94 20.63
N SER A 158 4.12 12.76 21.19
CA SER A 158 4.53 12.65 22.59
C SER A 158 5.91 13.26 22.88
N THR A 159 6.87 13.12 21.96
CA THR A 159 8.22 13.64 22.17
C THR A 159 8.26 15.16 22.11
N ILE A 160 7.41 15.78 21.30
CA ILE A 160 7.32 17.25 21.22
C ILE A 160 6.81 17.84 22.52
N ASP A 161 5.75 17.27 23.09
CA ASP A 161 5.17 17.76 24.34
C ASP A 161 6.19 17.74 25.47
N TYR A 162 6.94 16.64 25.62
CA TYR A 162 8.02 16.54 26.62
C TYR A 162 9.17 17.52 26.35
N SER A 163 9.53 17.71 25.09
CA SER A 163 10.62 18.59 24.72
C SER A 163 10.27 20.07 24.98
N ILE A 164 9.05 20.46 24.69
CA ILE A 164 8.55 21.81 25.02
C ILE A 164 8.57 22.03 26.55
N LEU A 165 8.11 21.03 27.30
CA LEU A 165 8.10 21.11 28.76
C LEU A 165 9.50 21.28 29.34
N ILE A 166 10.48 20.48 28.91
CA ILE A 166 11.87 20.57 29.39
C ILE A 166 12.53 21.88 29.01
N LEU A 167 12.26 22.41 27.82
CA LEU A 167 12.83 23.67 27.36
C LEU A 167 12.16 24.92 27.99
N SER A 168 10.98 24.75 28.57
CA SER A 168 10.24 25.84 29.25
C SER A 168 10.57 25.98 30.73
N LEU A 169 11.29 25.01 31.31
CA LEU A 169 11.82 25.05 32.70
C LEU A 169 13.15 25.77 32.77
#